data_f42ac310973415081879fa95a654277f
#
_entry.id   f42ac310973415081879fa95a654277f
#
_cell.length_a   1.000
_cell.length_b   1.000
_cell.length_c   1.000
_cell.angle_alpha   90.00
_cell.angle_beta   90.00
_cell.angle_gamma   90.00
#
_symmetry.space_group_name_H-M   'P 1'
#
loop_
_entity.id
_entity.type
_entity.pdbx_description
1 polymer ?
#
loop_
_entity_poly.entity_id
_entity_poly.type
_entity_poly.pdbx_seq_one_letter_code
_entity_poly.pdbx_strand_id
1 'polypeptide(L)'
;MPSHLFADRPAQPPEPGSVDALISQTRRLRGEVDAVRRDTVVDDDDAQGRWQRALCDLAVHHLDDLREHLGQLKEGLPPAPETVDHPQPAPEAGPEAQTRVGSAEWNLLTDEVSWSDELFQIFGRSPESGALPLDELGSTLFSEDQPLLTAWVTACLVDGKPIDGEFRIVRADGRVRTLHMRGEPVLDSDGCTASMWAVLRDVSELRRSQRAVRESRDSLQRQREIAQTEHRLAVELQEAVLPPWRGSLRFPYGSAGTLDVASHYLPSATSALIGGDWYDALELPDGRSMLTVGDLTGHGVTATSGMAMMLGALRGMAMAGIEPGPLMGWLNQLLETSVQPALGSAVCCRYDPARQVLSWAQAGHPAPLLFRRGSGRSLLPPEGVLLGATSGATYGQAEERLEVGDLLVLHTDGLTPRSIEFSRADGTERLLALAPRFAAARSAQDCVRIVIEEFGESEREDDACVLVARVGG
;
A
#
# COMPACT_ATOMS: atom_id res chain seq x y z
N MET A 1 40.84 19.04 -27.35
CA MET A 1 40.27 20.25 -27.91
C MET A 1 38.86 19.95 -28.44
N PRO A 2 37.85 20.73 -28.14
CA PRO A 2 37.50 21.45 -26.91
C PRO A 2 36.21 20.97 -26.23
N SER A 3 36.14 21.24 -24.97
CA SER A 3 34.97 21.11 -24.07
C SER A 3 33.80 21.95 -24.57
N HIS A 4 32.60 21.40 -24.63
CA HIS A 4 31.37 22.18 -24.76
C HIS A 4 30.71 22.37 -23.41
N LEU A 5 30.81 23.63 -22.98
CA LEU A 5 30.05 24.27 -21.94
C LEU A 5 28.54 24.00 -22.13
N PHE A 6 27.92 23.31 -21.19
CA PHE A 6 26.47 23.37 -21.01
C PHE A 6 26.17 24.72 -20.34
N ALA A 7 25.64 25.62 -21.13
CA ALA A 7 25.06 26.86 -20.63
C ALA A 7 23.82 26.51 -19.81
N ASP A 8 23.81 26.94 -18.53
CA ASP A 8 22.63 26.96 -17.69
C ASP A 8 21.50 27.70 -18.41
N ARG A 9 20.49 26.96 -18.82
CA ARG A 9 19.23 27.53 -19.27
C ARG A 9 18.51 28.02 -18.03
N PRO A 10 18.10 29.30 -17.94
CA PRO A 10 17.28 29.76 -16.83
C PRO A 10 16.02 28.90 -16.77
N ALA A 11 15.68 28.40 -15.57
CA ALA A 11 14.50 27.58 -15.34
C ALA A 11 13.26 28.33 -15.85
N GLN A 12 12.48 27.72 -16.72
CA GLN A 12 11.21 28.26 -17.20
C GLN A 12 10.29 28.50 -15.98
N PRO A 13 9.59 29.64 -15.93
CA PRO A 13 8.61 29.86 -14.87
C PRO A 13 7.54 28.75 -14.92
N PRO A 14 7.09 28.25 -13.75
CA PRO A 14 6.11 27.19 -13.69
C PRO A 14 4.78 27.61 -14.34
N GLU A 15 4.08 26.67 -14.96
CA GLU A 15 2.80 26.95 -15.63
C GLU A 15 1.76 27.53 -14.65
N PRO A 16 0.94 28.53 -15.08
CA PRO A 16 -0.11 29.11 -14.24
C PRO A 16 -1.09 28.01 -13.80
N GLY A 17 -1.30 27.86 -12.49
CA GLY A 17 -2.20 26.85 -11.89
C GLY A 17 -1.49 25.59 -11.37
N SER A 18 -0.17 25.43 -11.56
CA SER A 18 0.59 24.34 -10.94
C SER A 18 0.86 24.62 -9.46
N VAL A 19 1.03 23.55 -8.65
CA VAL A 19 1.40 23.67 -7.23
C VAL A 19 2.70 24.45 -7.08
N ASP A 20 3.66 24.31 -7.99
CA ASP A 20 4.93 25.05 -8.01
C ASP A 20 4.72 26.55 -8.26
N ALA A 21 3.76 26.92 -9.10
CA ALA A 21 3.37 28.30 -9.31
C ALA A 21 2.78 28.91 -8.04
N LEU A 22 1.91 28.18 -7.34
CA LEU A 22 1.31 28.61 -6.06
C LEU A 22 2.37 28.76 -4.96
N ILE A 23 3.30 27.83 -4.83
CA ILE A 23 4.43 27.93 -3.88
C ILE A 23 5.29 29.16 -4.19
N SER A 24 5.56 29.42 -5.45
CA SER A 24 6.36 30.60 -5.88
C SER A 24 5.64 31.91 -5.60
N GLN A 25 4.31 31.95 -5.82
CA GLN A 25 3.47 33.11 -5.56
C GLN A 25 3.35 33.39 -4.05
N THR A 26 3.17 32.35 -3.23
CA THR A 26 3.13 32.46 -1.77
C THR A 26 4.46 33.01 -1.21
N ARG A 27 5.60 32.53 -1.75
CA ARG A 27 6.92 33.02 -1.36
C ARG A 27 7.11 34.51 -1.72
N ARG A 28 6.61 34.93 -2.87
CA ARG A 28 6.66 36.31 -3.31
C ARG A 28 5.82 37.23 -2.41
N LEU A 29 4.56 36.85 -2.14
CA LEU A 29 3.67 37.58 -1.23
C LEU A 29 4.24 37.72 0.16
N ARG A 30 4.83 36.63 0.71
CA ARG A 30 5.53 36.68 1.99
C ARG A 30 6.63 37.74 2.00
N GLY A 31 7.45 37.80 0.94
CA GLY A 31 8.52 38.83 0.80
C GLY A 31 7.97 40.24 0.73
N GLU A 32 6.81 40.45 0.08
CA GLU A 32 6.17 41.75 -0.02
C GLU A 32 5.58 42.19 1.35
N VAL A 33 4.95 41.28 2.11
CA VAL A 33 4.45 41.54 3.47
C VAL A 33 5.60 41.79 4.44
N ASP A 34 6.71 41.05 4.37
CA ASP A 34 7.92 41.29 5.17
C ASP A 34 8.59 42.64 4.85
N ALA A 35 8.47 43.13 3.62
CA ALA A 35 8.94 44.46 3.24
C ALA A 35 8.07 45.56 3.88
N VAL A 36 6.75 45.44 3.80
CA VAL A 36 5.81 46.37 4.45
C VAL A 36 6.03 46.40 5.97
N ARG A 37 6.24 45.21 6.61
CA ARG A 37 6.54 45.10 8.03
C ARG A 37 7.79 45.86 8.44
N ARG A 38 8.85 45.82 7.62
CA ARG A 38 10.13 46.50 7.89
C ARG A 38 10.03 48.00 7.69
N ASP A 39 9.20 48.45 6.74
CA ASP A 39 9.01 49.88 6.44
C ASP A 39 8.06 50.56 7.45
N THR A 40 7.31 49.80 8.24
CA THR A 40 6.50 50.33 9.32
C THR A 40 7.40 50.65 10.51
N VAL A 41 7.88 51.88 10.58
CA VAL A 41 8.62 52.42 11.76
C VAL A 41 7.58 52.51 12.89
N VAL A 42 7.73 51.73 13.93
CA VAL A 42 6.87 51.78 15.11
C VAL A 42 7.46 52.75 16.09
N ASP A 43 6.76 53.86 16.27
CA ASP A 43 6.90 54.70 17.45
C ASP A 43 6.15 53.98 18.59
N ASP A 44 6.76 53.88 19.79
CA ASP A 44 6.13 53.13 20.91
C ASP A 44 4.77 53.69 21.34
N ASP A 45 4.45 54.91 20.94
CA ASP A 45 3.19 55.60 21.20
C ASP A 45 2.12 55.47 20.05
N ASP A 46 2.47 54.86 18.89
CA ASP A 46 1.53 54.69 17.77
C ASP A 46 0.78 53.33 17.81
N ALA A 47 -0.40 53.39 18.37
CA ALA A 47 -1.30 52.21 18.45
C ALA A 47 -1.65 51.63 17.04
N GLN A 48 -1.77 52.50 16.02
CA GLN A 48 -2.08 52.09 14.66
C GLN A 48 -0.90 51.41 13.96
N GLY A 49 0.33 51.89 14.23
CA GLY A 49 1.56 51.25 13.71
C GLY A 49 1.78 49.86 14.32
N ARG A 50 1.54 49.71 15.64
CA ARG A 50 1.61 48.40 16.29
C ARG A 50 0.58 47.42 15.69
N TRP A 51 -0.61 47.88 15.42
CA TRP A 51 -1.66 47.09 14.77
C TRP A 51 -1.27 46.64 13.36
N GLN A 52 -0.79 47.54 12.54
CA GLN A 52 -0.33 47.17 11.22
C GLN A 52 0.79 46.09 11.27
N ARG A 53 1.69 46.23 12.25
CA ARG A 53 2.73 45.23 12.45
C ARG A 53 2.19 43.86 12.87
N ALA A 54 1.24 43.82 13.82
CA ALA A 54 0.58 42.59 14.23
C ALA A 54 -0.17 41.90 13.09
N LEU A 55 -0.83 42.67 12.22
CA LEU A 55 -1.45 42.15 11.00
C LEU A 55 -0.43 41.62 9.99
N CYS A 56 0.72 42.27 9.84
CA CYS A 56 1.79 41.78 8.99
C CYS A 56 2.39 40.49 9.53
N ASP A 57 2.60 40.39 10.84
CA ASP A 57 3.10 39.15 11.49
C ASP A 57 2.11 38.01 11.30
N LEU A 58 0.82 38.26 11.45
CA LEU A 58 -0.24 37.27 11.19
C LEU A 58 -0.25 36.83 9.72
N ALA A 59 -0.12 37.77 8.79
CA ALA A 59 -0.10 37.49 7.35
C ALA A 59 1.14 36.65 6.98
N VAL A 60 2.31 36.96 7.55
CA VAL A 60 3.54 36.14 7.34
C VAL A 60 3.35 34.72 7.82
N HIS A 61 2.78 34.55 9.01
CA HIS A 61 2.49 33.21 9.56
C HIS A 61 1.55 32.40 8.66
N HIS A 62 0.50 33.03 8.13
CA HIS A 62 -0.42 32.36 7.21
C HIS A 62 0.20 31.95 5.89
N LEU A 63 1.10 32.79 5.37
CA LEU A 63 1.81 32.46 4.14
C LEU A 63 2.82 31.32 4.36
N ASP A 64 3.41 31.21 5.54
CA ASP A 64 4.28 30.08 5.89
C ASP A 64 3.47 28.78 6.04
N ASP A 65 2.32 28.80 6.71
CA ASP A 65 1.39 27.66 6.83
C ASP A 65 0.90 27.20 5.43
N LEU A 66 0.50 28.15 4.59
CA LEU A 66 0.04 27.85 3.23
C LEU A 66 1.15 27.20 2.40
N ARG A 67 2.41 27.68 2.55
CA ARG A 67 3.56 27.11 1.86
C ARG A 67 3.81 25.67 2.31
N GLU A 68 3.69 25.39 3.59
CA GLU A 68 3.84 24.03 4.13
C GLU A 68 2.78 23.08 3.56
N HIS A 69 1.52 23.51 3.51
CA HIS A 69 0.43 22.73 2.92
C HIS A 69 0.62 22.50 1.42
N LEU A 70 1.07 23.51 0.67
CA LEU A 70 1.40 23.35 -0.74
C LEU A 70 2.60 22.44 -0.97
N GLY A 71 3.56 22.42 -0.06
CA GLY A 71 4.68 21.49 -0.04
C GLY A 71 4.20 20.05 0.13
N GLN A 72 3.29 19.80 1.06
CA GLN A 72 2.67 18.50 1.29
C GLN A 72 1.85 18.02 0.08
N LEU A 73 1.14 18.91 -0.61
CA LEU A 73 0.43 18.60 -1.85
C LEU A 73 1.39 18.24 -3.00
N LYS A 74 2.59 18.83 -3.02
CA LYS A 74 3.61 18.54 -4.04
C LYS A 74 4.30 17.19 -3.82
N GLU A 75 4.49 16.77 -2.58
CA GLU A 75 5.11 15.50 -2.23
C GLU A 75 4.22 14.27 -2.55
N GLY A 76 2.97 14.50 -2.93
CA GLY A 76 2.04 13.51 -3.48
C GLY A 76 1.46 12.56 -2.44
N LEU A 77 0.14 12.36 -2.48
CA LEU A 77 -0.48 11.14 -1.96
C LEU A 77 -0.07 9.98 -2.88
N PRO A 78 0.31 8.80 -2.34
CA PRO A 78 0.48 7.61 -3.15
C PRO A 78 -0.84 7.29 -3.87
N PRO A 79 -0.81 6.76 -5.12
CA PRO A 79 -2.02 6.47 -5.88
C PRO A 79 -2.91 5.50 -5.10
N ALA A 80 -4.17 5.89 -4.93
CA ALA A 80 -5.19 5.04 -4.37
C ALA A 80 -5.49 3.89 -5.34
N PRO A 81 -5.75 2.65 -4.87
CA PRO A 81 -6.19 1.58 -5.73
C PRO A 81 -7.53 1.98 -6.38
N GLU A 82 -7.62 1.78 -7.69
CA GLU A 82 -8.82 2.05 -8.48
C GLU A 82 -9.97 1.14 -8.03
N THR A 83 -10.84 1.65 -7.19
CA THR A 83 -12.20 1.11 -7.06
C THR A 83 -13.08 1.88 -8.01
N VAL A 84 -13.51 1.19 -9.06
CA VAL A 84 -14.56 1.65 -9.95
C VAL A 84 -15.86 1.70 -9.15
N ASP A 85 -16.25 2.89 -8.71
CA ASP A 85 -17.64 3.13 -8.32
C ASP A 85 -18.07 4.52 -8.78
N HIS A 86 -19.34 4.61 -9.18
CA HIS A 86 -19.91 5.77 -9.85
C HIS A 86 -19.78 7.04 -8.99
N PRO A 87 -19.50 8.21 -9.59
CA PRO A 87 -19.44 9.45 -8.85
C PRO A 87 -20.84 9.89 -8.42
N GLN A 88 -21.13 9.77 -7.13
CA GLN A 88 -22.15 10.63 -6.53
C GLN A 88 -21.64 12.06 -6.58
N PRO A 89 -22.46 13.04 -7.00
CA PRO A 89 -22.04 14.43 -6.99
C PRO A 89 -21.72 14.82 -5.54
N ALA A 90 -20.49 15.30 -5.33
CA ALA A 90 -20.08 15.91 -4.08
C ALA A 90 -21.09 17.02 -3.72
N PRO A 91 -21.51 17.14 -2.44
CA PRO A 91 -22.34 18.28 -2.04
C PRO A 91 -21.55 19.54 -2.37
N GLU A 92 -22.19 20.43 -3.16
CA GLU A 92 -21.65 21.74 -3.49
C GLU A 92 -21.18 22.40 -2.20
N ALA A 93 -19.88 22.69 -2.11
CA ALA A 93 -19.32 23.49 -1.04
C ALA A 93 -19.99 24.86 -1.12
N GLY A 94 -20.93 25.11 -0.23
CA GLY A 94 -21.54 26.42 -0.08
C GLY A 94 -20.48 27.49 0.18
N PRO A 95 -20.76 28.77 0.01
CA PRO A 95 -19.81 29.89 0.10
C PRO A 95 -19.19 30.09 1.50
N GLU A 96 -19.24 29.13 2.40
CA GLU A 96 -18.78 29.21 3.79
C GLU A 96 -17.31 28.82 4.03
N ALA A 97 -16.53 28.45 2.99
CA ALA A 97 -15.16 27.96 3.14
C ALA A 97 -14.08 29.06 3.24
N GLN A 98 -14.46 30.32 3.57
CA GLN A 98 -13.47 31.36 3.80
C GLN A 98 -13.06 31.40 5.28
N THR A 99 -11.77 31.27 5.54
CA THR A 99 -11.17 31.54 6.85
C THR A 99 -11.49 32.98 7.23
N ARG A 100 -12.40 33.17 8.17
CA ARG A 100 -12.81 34.51 8.61
C ARG A 100 -11.90 34.97 9.71
N VAL A 101 -11.46 36.24 9.61
CA VAL A 101 -10.67 36.92 10.63
C VAL A 101 -11.43 38.15 11.05
N GLY A 102 -11.69 38.30 12.33
CA GLY A 102 -12.34 39.47 12.89
C GLY A 102 -11.47 40.11 13.96
N SER A 103 -11.71 41.38 14.27
CA SER A 103 -11.04 42.12 15.32
C SER A 103 -12.03 42.64 16.37
N ALA A 104 -11.52 42.79 17.57
CA ALA A 104 -12.25 43.37 18.69
C ALA A 104 -11.33 44.31 19.50
N GLU A 105 -11.94 45.34 20.05
CA GLU A 105 -11.32 46.21 21.03
C GLU A 105 -12.29 46.37 22.22
N TRP A 106 -11.78 46.21 23.42
CA TRP A 106 -12.46 46.42 24.67
C TRP A 106 -11.78 47.57 25.41
N ASN A 107 -12.42 48.75 25.45
CA ASN A 107 -11.92 49.90 26.17
C ASN A 107 -12.36 49.84 27.62
N LEU A 108 -11.38 49.68 28.54
CA LEU A 108 -11.64 49.53 29.99
C LEU A 108 -11.91 50.85 30.68
N LEU A 109 -11.61 52.01 30.02
CA LEU A 109 -11.83 53.33 30.60
C LEU A 109 -13.25 53.83 30.31
N THR A 110 -13.82 53.46 29.13
CA THR A 110 -15.11 53.93 28.66
C THR A 110 -16.19 52.86 28.64
N ASP A 111 -15.84 51.61 28.94
CA ASP A 111 -16.68 50.40 28.81
C ASP A 111 -17.20 50.18 27.36
N GLU A 112 -16.57 50.83 26.37
CA GLU A 112 -16.95 50.67 24.96
C GLU A 112 -16.31 49.40 24.39
N VAL A 113 -17.13 48.65 23.63
CA VAL A 113 -16.66 47.46 22.92
C VAL A 113 -16.90 47.62 21.42
N SER A 114 -15.87 47.40 20.65
CA SER A 114 -15.95 47.49 19.18
C SER A 114 -15.59 46.15 18.55
N TRP A 115 -16.43 45.64 17.64
CA TRP A 115 -16.19 44.43 16.86
C TRP A 115 -16.27 44.74 15.37
N SER A 116 -15.41 44.09 14.59
CA SER A 116 -15.57 44.10 13.12
C SER A 116 -16.79 43.26 12.67
N ASP A 117 -17.31 43.55 11.48
CA ASP A 117 -18.43 42.83 10.91
C ASP A 117 -18.16 41.31 10.78
N GLU A 118 -16.88 40.94 10.48
CA GLU A 118 -16.44 39.56 10.39
C GLU A 118 -16.52 38.86 11.74
N LEU A 119 -16.23 39.58 12.86
CA LEU A 119 -16.28 38.98 14.18
C LEU A 119 -17.75 38.68 14.57
N PHE A 120 -18.67 39.57 14.27
CA PHE A 120 -20.10 39.29 14.42
C PHE A 120 -20.52 38.06 13.64
N GLN A 121 -20.03 37.88 12.41
CA GLN A 121 -20.27 36.68 11.61
C GLN A 121 -19.63 35.42 12.19
N ILE A 122 -18.42 35.49 12.74
CA ILE A 122 -17.74 34.38 13.42
C ILE A 122 -18.57 33.89 14.59
N PHE A 123 -19.06 34.81 15.43
CA PHE A 123 -19.90 34.48 16.60
C PHE A 123 -21.35 34.14 16.22
N GLY A 124 -21.77 34.44 14.97
CA GLY A 124 -23.15 34.22 14.52
C GLY A 124 -24.14 35.18 15.16
N ARG A 125 -23.70 36.42 15.42
CA ARG A 125 -24.50 37.51 16.00
C ARG A 125 -24.84 38.58 14.95
N SER A 126 -25.96 39.26 15.11
CA SER A 126 -26.27 40.47 14.36
C SER A 126 -25.52 41.68 14.95
N PRO A 127 -24.94 42.57 14.13
CA PRO A 127 -24.39 43.85 14.61
C PRO A 127 -25.34 44.64 15.48
N GLU A 128 -26.66 44.52 15.24
CA GLU A 128 -27.72 45.17 16.04
C GLU A 128 -27.79 44.66 17.50
N SER A 129 -27.29 43.45 17.75
CA SER A 129 -27.24 42.87 19.10
C SER A 129 -26.10 43.42 19.97
N GLY A 130 -25.25 44.24 19.40
CA GLY A 130 -24.09 44.81 20.04
C GLY A 130 -22.94 43.80 20.21
N ALA A 131 -21.74 44.34 20.40
CA ALA A 131 -20.53 43.55 20.74
C ALA A 131 -20.61 43.03 22.19
N LEU A 132 -19.99 41.89 22.47
CA LEU A 132 -19.99 41.32 23.83
C LEU A 132 -18.92 41.95 24.70
N PRO A 133 -19.27 42.43 25.92
CA PRO A 133 -18.28 42.76 26.92
C PRO A 133 -17.46 41.55 27.35
N LEU A 134 -16.27 41.75 27.93
CA LEU A 134 -15.37 40.69 28.33
C LEU A 134 -15.97 39.71 29.33
N ASP A 135 -16.79 40.18 30.26
CA ASP A 135 -17.49 39.35 31.28
C ASP A 135 -18.59 38.48 30.66
N GLU A 136 -19.23 38.93 29.58
CA GLU A 136 -20.24 38.16 28.86
C GLU A 136 -19.64 37.20 27.84
N LEU A 137 -18.41 37.43 27.37
CA LEU A 137 -17.72 36.58 26.38
C LEU A 137 -17.65 35.13 26.87
N GLY A 138 -17.44 34.94 28.20
CA GLY A 138 -17.42 33.61 28.82
C GLY A 138 -18.66 32.77 28.58
N SER A 139 -19.84 33.40 28.43
CA SER A 139 -21.10 32.70 28.21
C SER A 139 -21.21 32.02 26.85
N THR A 140 -20.42 32.46 25.88
CA THR A 140 -20.37 31.90 24.53
C THR A 140 -19.32 30.79 24.38
N LEU A 141 -18.49 30.58 25.40
CA LEU A 141 -17.42 29.60 25.35
C LEU A 141 -17.91 28.18 25.57
N PHE A 142 -17.22 27.25 24.98
CA PHE A 142 -17.33 25.85 25.37
C PHE A 142 -16.89 25.71 26.83
N SER A 143 -17.67 25.00 27.64
CA SER A 143 -17.53 24.99 29.12
C SER A 143 -16.12 24.64 29.62
N GLU A 144 -15.44 23.74 28.92
CA GLU A 144 -14.07 23.33 29.25
C GLU A 144 -13.03 24.42 28.99
N ASP A 145 -13.30 25.35 28.06
CA ASP A 145 -12.34 26.38 27.64
C ASP A 145 -12.53 27.70 28.42
N GLN A 146 -13.61 27.84 29.20
CA GLN A 146 -13.88 29.04 30.00
C GLN A 146 -12.75 29.38 30.99
N PRO A 147 -12.23 28.46 31.80
CA PRO A 147 -11.14 28.75 32.71
C PRO A 147 -9.87 29.21 32.01
N LEU A 148 -9.61 28.65 30.83
CA LEU A 148 -8.42 28.95 30.05
C LEU A 148 -8.45 30.39 29.50
N LEU A 149 -9.54 30.78 28.85
CA LEU A 149 -9.69 32.14 28.34
C LEU A 149 -9.73 33.18 29.48
N THR A 150 -10.41 32.88 30.60
CA THR A 150 -10.42 33.75 31.77
C THR A 150 -9.01 33.98 32.30
N ALA A 151 -8.18 32.95 32.41
CA ALA A 151 -6.78 33.08 32.81
C ALA A 151 -5.95 33.94 31.83
N TRP A 152 -6.13 33.76 30.53
CA TRP A 152 -5.43 34.56 29.52
C TRP A 152 -5.85 36.03 29.57
N VAL A 153 -7.13 36.31 29.62
CA VAL A 153 -7.66 37.69 29.72
C VAL A 153 -7.16 38.34 31.02
N THR A 154 -7.22 37.64 32.15
CA THR A 154 -6.70 38.17 33.43
C THR A 154 -5.20 38.51 33.34
N ALA A 155 -4.39 37.60 32.79
CA ALA A 155 -2.95 37.85 32.60
C ALA A 155 -2.67 39.01 31.63
N CYS A 156 -3.51 39.18 30.63
CA CYS A 156 -3.41 40.30 29.68
C CYS A 156 -3.72 41.64 30.38
N LEU A 157 -4.78 41.69 31.13
CA LEU A 157 -5.25 42.93 31.76
C LEU A 157 -4.41 43.34 33.01
N VAL A 158 -3.93 42.35 33.78
CA VAL A 158 -3.23 42.60 35.06
C VAL A 158 -1.72 42.59 34.89
N ASP A 159 -1.19 41.63 34.12
CA ASP A 159 0.24 41.42 33.97
C ASP A 159 0.78 42.03 32.66
N GLY A 160 -0.06 42.59 31.80
CA GLY A 160 0.32 43.12 30.48
C GLY A 160 0.84 42.06 29.52
N LYS A 161 0.40 40.77 29.68
CA LYS A 161 0.88 39.67 28.83
C LYS A 161 0.02 39.52 27.59
N PRO A 162 0.60 39.38 26.39
CA PRO A 162 -0.19 39.12 25.20
C PRO A 162 -0.89 37.75 25.26
N ILE A 163 -2.05 37.64 24.63
CA ILE A 163 -2.78 36.39 24.44
C ILE A 163 -2.41 35.79 23.09
N ASP A 164 -2.10 34.50 23.05
CA ASP A 164 -1.92 33.72 21.83
C ASP A 164 -2.39 32.29 22.10
N GLY A 165 -3.59 31.94 21.57
CA GLY A 165 -4.14 30.63 21.86
C GLY A 165 -5.46 30.34 21.15
N GLU A 166 -5.87 29.07 21.25
CA GLU A 166 -7.12 28.58 20.66
C GLU A 166 -8.13 28.21 21.73
N PHE A 167 -9.39 28.55 21.47
CA PHE A 167 -10.53 28.16 22.28
C PHE A 167 -11.75 27.91 21.42
N ARG A 168 -12.74 27.26 21.98
CA ARG A 168 -14.00 26.92 21.30
C ARG A 168 -15.14 27.81 21.76
N ILE A 169 -15.91 28.29 20.81
CA ILE A 169 -17.18 28.99 21.07
C ILE A 169 -18.36 28.12 20.64
N VAL A 170 -19.50 28.31 21.31
CA VAL A 170 -20.79 27.74 20.95
C VAL A 170 -21.67 28.88 20.43
N ARG A 171 -21.98 28.85 19.14
CA ARG A 171 -22.85 29.85 18.50
C ARG A 171 -24.31 29.66 18.93
N ALA A 172 -25.13 30.67 18.70
CA ALA A 172 -26.58 30.61 18.99
C ALA A 172 -27.32 29.49 18.22
N ASP A 173 -26.77 29.08 17.05
CA ASP A 173 -27.25 27.93 16.26
C ASP A 173 -26.78 26.57 16.78
N GLY A 174 -26.08 26.52 17.91
CA GLY A 174 -25.52 25.32 18.52
C GLY A 174 -24.23 24.80 17.87
N ARG A 175 -23.75 25.42 16.80
CA ARG A 175 -22.50 25.02 16.15
C ARG A 175 -21.29 25.44 16.97
N VAL A 176 -20.35 24.51 17.13
CA VAL A 176 -19.06 24.78 17.78
C VAL A 176 -18.06 25.29 16.74
N ARG A 177 -17.36 26.38 17.07
CA ARG A 177 -16.26 26.93 16.27
C ARG A 177 -15.00 26.97 17.11
N THR A 178 -13.87 26.65 16.51
CA THR A 178 -12.55 26.82 17.14
C THR A 178 -11.95 28.11 16.63
N LEU A 179 -11.66 29.01 17.55
CA LEU A 179 -11.07 30.32 17.26
C LEU A 179 -9.63 30.33 17.76
N HIS A 180 -8.74 30.90 16.95
CA HIS A 180 -7.40 31.31 17.37
C HIS A 180 -7.44 32.79 17.66
N MET A 181 -7.06 33.19 18.86
CA MET A 181 -7.03 34.59 19.32
C MET A 181 -5.60 35.04 19.55
N ARG A 182 -5.29 36.20 19.00
CA ARG A 182 -4.15 37.02 19.42
C ARG A 182 -4.68 38.30 20.03
N GLY A 183 -4.31 38.56 21.27
CA GLY A 183 -4.73 39.74 22.01
C GLY A 183 -3.55 40.47 22.63
N GLU A 184 -3.61 41.79 22.65
CA GLU A 184 -2.58 42.64 23.26
C GLU A 184 -3.20 43.70 24.14
N PRO A 185 -2.61 44.01 25.31
CA PRO A 185 -3.03 45.12 26.14
C PRO A 185 -2.50 46.45 25.57
N VAL A 186 -3.28 47.49 25.64
CA VAL A 186 -2.88 48.87 25.36
C VAL A 186 -2.77 49.57 26.70
N LEU A 187 -1.56 50.09 27.03
CA LEU A 187 -1.30 50.74 28.29
C LEU A 187 -1.52 52.26 28.17
N ASP A 188 -2.00 52.86 29.28
CA ASP A 188 -2.07 54.31 29.42
C ASP A 188 -0.74 54.91 29.81
N SER A 189 -0.71 56.24 30.01
CA SER A 189 0.49 56.97 30.44
C SER A 189 1.04 56.58 31.81
N ASP A 190 0.22 55.96 32.66
CA ASP A 190 0.56 55.51 33.99
C ASP A 190 0.99 54.03 34.01
N GLY A 191 1.02 53.35 32.83
CA GLY A 191 1.37 51.96 32.68
C GLY A 191 0.26 50.96 33.04
N CYS A 192 -0.97 51.44 33.22
CA CYS A 192 -2.15 50.59 33.44
C CYS A 192 -2.78 50.23 32.09
N THR A 193 -3.42 49.06 32.04
CA THR A 193 -4.14 48.62 30.83
C THR A 193 -5.37 49.50 30.58
N ALA A 194 -5.35 50.31 29.53
CA ALA A 194 -6.46 51.17 29.14
C ALA A 194 -7.46 50.48 28.22
N SER A 195 -6.99 49.63 27.31
CA SER A 195 -7.83 48.77 26.45
C SER A 195 -7.14 47.45 26.17
N MET A 196 -7.91 46.46 25.71
CA MET A 196 -7.45 45.21 25.15
C MET A 196 -7.96 45.09 23.72
N TRP A 197 -7.12 44.68 22.79
CA TRP A 197 -7.37 44.50 21.35
C TRP A 197 -7.02 43.11 20.96
N ALA A 198 -7.82 42.52 20.18
CA ALA A 198 -7.64 41.17 19.74
C ALA A 198 -8.04 40.95 18.29
N VAL A 199 -7.34 40.05 17.67
CA VAL A 199 -7.68 39.45 16.38
C VAL A 199 -8.09 37.99 16.63
N LEU A 200 -9.25 37.62 16.12
CA LEU A 200 -9.80 36.27 16.23
C LEU A 200 -9.96 35.67 14.84
N ARG A 201 -9.45 34.47 14.65
CA ARG A 201 -9.54 33.71 13.42
C ARG A 201 -10.34 32.44 13.62
N ASP A 202 -11.31 32.16 12.75
CA ASP A 202 -11.97 30.85 12.70
C ASP A 202 -11.04 29.81 12.07
N VAL A 203 -10.54 28.89 12.88
CA VAL A 203 -9.65 27.79 12.46
C VAL A 203 -10.37 26.44 12.45
N SER A 204 -11.71 26.44 12.52
CA SER A 204 -12.51 25.22 12.61
C SER A 204 -12.30 24.28 11.44
N GLU A 205 -12.28 24.80 10.21
CA GLU A 205 -12.05 24.01 9.00
C GLU A 205 -10.63 23.42 8.96
N LEU A 206 -9.63 24.24 9.28
CA LEU A 206 -8.25 23.82 9.36
C LEU A 206 -8.08 22.67 10.37
N ARG A 207 -8.68 22.79 11.55
CA ARG A 207 -8.60 21.74 12.58
C ARG A 207 -9.34 20.47 12.18
N ARG A 208 -10.48 20.58 11.48
CA ARG A 208 -11.19 19.42 10.91
C ARG A 208 -10.34 18.69 9.87
N SER A 209 -9.77 19.45 8.93
CA SER A 209 -8.90 18.88 7.89
C SER A 209 -7.66 18.19 8.49
N GLN A 210 -6.99 18.83 9.45
CA GLN A 210 -5.85 18.24 10.12
C GLN A 210 -6.18 16.94 10.86
N ARG A 211 -7.36 16.87 11.51
CA ARG A 211 -7.82 15.62 12.16
C ARG A 211 -8.07 14.53 11.13
N ALA A 212 -8.79 14.83 10.05
CA ALA A 212 -9.08 13.87 8.99
C ALA A 212 -7.79 13.30 8.37
N VAL A 213 -6.78 14.15 8.12
CA VAL A 213 -5.47 13.70 7.61
C VAL A 213 -4.75 12.80 8.61
N ARG A 214 -4.76 13.14 9.91
CA ARG A 214 -4.15 12.28 10.94
C ARG A 214 -4.85 10.93 11.02
N GLU A 215 -6.18 10.91 11.10
CA GLU A 215 -6.98 9.69 11.16
C GLU A 215 -6.74 8.79 9.92
N SER A 216 -6.65 9.41 8.74
CA SER A 216 -6.32 8.69 7.51
C SER A 216 -4.91 8.09 7.54
N ARG A 217 -3.91 8.85 8.00
CA ARG A 217 -2.53 8.35 8.15
C ARG A 217 -2.45 7.20 9.15
N ASP A 218 -3.08 7.33 10.31
CA ASP A 218 -3.11 6.29 11.34
C ASP A 218 -3.81 5.02 10.85
N SER A 219 -4.85 5.17 10.02
CA SER A 219 -5.53 4.04 9.38
C SER A 219 -4.63 3.33 8.37
N LEU A 220 -3.98 4.09 7.48
CA LEU A 220 -3.04 3.55 6.50
C LEU A 220 -1.84 2.84 7.16
N GLN A 221 -1.32 3.41 8.23
CA GLN A 221 -0.21 2.79 8.96
C GLN A 221 -0.63 1.46 9.58
N ARG A 222 -1.79 1.41 10.23
CA ARG A 222 -2.33 0.14 10.78
C ARG A 222 -2.56 -0.91 9.72
N GLN A 223 -3.09 -0.52 8.55
CA GLN A 223 -3.26 -1.46 7.44
C GLN A 223 -1.93 -2.02 6.93
N ARG A 224 -0.88 -1.18 6.84
CA ARG A 224 0.47 -1.63 6.44
C ARG A 224 1.07 -2.60 7.45
N GLU A 225 0.92 -2.35 8.74
CA GLU A 225 1.42 -3.22 9.81
C GLU A 225 0.72 -4.60 9.79
N ILE A 226 -0.60 -4.62 9.56
CA ILE A 226 -1.38 -5.86 9.40
C ILE A 226 -0.87 -6.62 8.17
N ALA A 227 -0.79 -5.97 7.00
CA ALA A 227 -0.33 -6.60 5.77
C ALA A 227 1.10 -7.16 5.88
N GLN A 228 2.01 -6.43 6.53
CA GLN A 228 3.38 -6.92 6.78
C GLN A 228 3.40 -8.14 7.72
N THR A 229 2.52 -8.18 8.71
CA THR A 229 2.42 -9.31 9.63
C THR A 229 1.86 -10.53 8.92
N GLU A 230 0.80 -10.37 8.13
CA GLU A 230 0.22 -11.44 7.31
C GLU A 230 1.22 -11.98 6.30
N HIS A 231 1.95 -11.10 5.61
CA HIS A 231 3.00 -11.52 4.67
C HIS A 231 4.07 -12.36 5.36
N ARG A 232 4.59 -11.91 6.50
CA ARG A 232 5.60 -12.67 7.26
C ARG A 232 5.09 -14.04 7.66
N LEU A 233 3.86 -14.13 8.16
CA LEU A 233 3.26 -15.42 8.54
C LEU A 233 3.08 -16.34 7.34
N ALA A 234 2.69 -15.82 6.18
CA ALA A 234 2.58 -16.60 4.96
C ALA A 234 3.93 -17.14 4.49
N VAL A 235 5.01 -16.32 4.54
CA VAL A 235 6.40 -16.77 4.25
C VAL A 235 6.80 -17.90 5.18
N GLU A 236 6.67 -17.71 6.49
CA GLU A 236 7.06 -18.70 7.50
C GLU A 236 6.29 -20.03 7.31
N LEU A 237 5.00 -19.95 6.99
CA LEU A 237 4.17 -21.11 6.72
C LEU A 237 4.60 -21.82 5.43
N GLN A 238 4.81 -21.07 4.36
CA GLN A 238 5.28 -21.62 3.08
C GLN A 238 6.64 -22.33 3.24
N GLU A 239 7.60 -21.69 3.89
CA GLU A 239 8.92 -22.29 4.16
C GLU A 239 8.83 -23.55 5.04
N ALA A 240 7.86 -23.63 5.94
CA ALA A 240 7.64 -24.80 6.78
C ALA A 240 7.02 -25.99 6.03
N VAL A 241 6.24 -25.73 4.97
CA VAL A 241 5.46 -26.73 4.23
C VAL A 241 6.19 -27.21 2.98
N LEU A 242 6.79 -26.27 2.23
CA LEU A 242 7.57 -26.65 1.05
C LEU A 242 8.82 -27.43 1.42
N PRO A 243 9.23 -28.39 0.59
CA PRO A 243 10.43 -29.16 0.86
C PRO A 243 11.68 -28.28 0.96
N PRO A 244 12.48 -28.40 2.03
CA PRO A 244 13.65 -27.54 2.26
C PRO A 244 14.87 -27.98 1.42
N TRP A 245 14.67 -28.26 0.14
CA TRP A 245 15.75 -28.76 -0.71
C TRP A 245 16.72 -27.64 -1.07
N ARG A 246 17.97 -27.84 -0.66
CA ARG A 246 19.09 -27.01 -1.09
C ARG A 246 19.99 -27.83 -2.03
N GLY A 247 19.56 -27.98 -3.30
CA GLY A 247 20.28 -28.75 -4.31
C GLY A 247 19.49 -29.94 -4.85
N SER A 248 20.17 -30.82 -5.59
CA SER A 248 19.55 -32.02 -6.17
C SER A 248 19.33 -33.13 -5.12
N LEU A 249 18.17 -33.77 -5.23
CA LEU A 249 17.84 -35.02 -4.52
C LEU A 249 17.88 -36.19 -5.50
N ARG A 250 18.24 -37.39 -5.03
CA ARG A 250 18.25 -38.59 -5.85
C ARG A 250 17.33 -39.66 -5.26
N PHE A 251 16.40 -40.17 -6.07
CA PHE A 251 15.40 -41.17 -5.71
C PHE A 251 15.42 -42.34 -6.69
N PRO A 252 15.26 -43.59 -6.30
CA PRO A 252 15.61 -44.12 -4.98
C PRO A 252 17.12 -44.18 -4.77
N TYR A 253 17.56 -44.17 -3.53
CA TYR A 253 19.01 -44.26 -3.24
C TYR A 253 19.57 -45.63 -3.68
N GLY A 254 20.53 -45.60 -4.62
CA GLY A 254 21.37 -46.78 -4.90
C GLY A 254 20.85 -47.80 -5.90
N SER A 255 19.80 -47.47 -6.71
CA SER A 255 19.28 -48.38 -7.75
C SER A 255 19.47 -47.79 -9.17
N ALA A 256 19.44 -48.67 -10.19
CA ALA A 256 19.35 -48.24 -11.58
C ALA A 256 18.01 -47.55 -11.85
N GLY A 257 18.03 -46.50 -12.68
CA GLY A 257 16.82 -45.71 -13.01
C GLY A 257 16.48 -44.66 -11.95
N THR A 258 17.48 -44.15 -11.21
CA THR A 258 17.30 -43.05 -10.25
C THR A 258 16.81 -41.77 -10.91
N LEU A 259 16.00 -41.00 -10.19
CA LEU A 259 15.71 -39.63 -10.54
C LEU A 259 16.65 -38.69 -9.81
N ASP A 260 17.33 -37.79 -10.54
CA ASP A 260 18.02 -36.62 -9.98
C ASP A 260 17.00 -35.46 -10.08
N VAL A 261 16.53 -34.95 -8.93
CA VAL A 261 15.42 -33.99 -8.84
C VAL A 261 15.92 -32.69 -8.23
N ALA A 262 15.57 -31.58 -8.83
CA ALA A 262 15.80 -30.23 -8.30
C ALA A 262 14.57 -29.35 -8.54
N SER A 263 14.37 -28.38 -7.69
CA SER A 263 13.25 -27.45 -7.80
C SER A 263 13.66 -26.04 -7.42
N HIS A 264 12.84 -25.09 -7.82
CA HIS A 264 12.98 -23.71 -7.40
C HIS A 264 11.62 -23.02 -7.35
N TYR A 265 11.47 -22.14 -6.36
CA TYR A 265 10.34 -21.24 -6.20
C TYR A 265 10.79 -19.83 -6.60
N LEU A 266 10.04 -19.21 -7.49
CA LEU A 266 10.28 -17.87 -8.01
C LEU A 266 9.14 -16.95 -7.52
N PRO A 267 9.38 -16.07 -6.55
CA PRO A 267 8.34 -15.18 -6.04
C PRO A 267 7.92 -14.14 -7.08
N SER A 268 6.68 -13.65 -6.97
CA SER A 268 6.18 -12.54 -7.78
C SER A 268 6.94 -11.24 -7.49
N ALA A 269 7.01 -10.34 -8.47
CA ALA A 269 7.65 -9.03 -8.31
C ALA A 269 6.87 -8.11 -7.35
N THR A 270 5.56 -8.26 -7.28
CA THR A 270 4.66 -7.55 -6.36
C THR A 270 4.60 -8.20 -4.98
N SER A 271 5.69 -8.64 -4.46
CA SER A 271 5.99 -9.47 -3.27
C SER A 271 5.17 -9.21 -1.98
N ALA A 272 4.09 -8.44 -2.03
CA ALA A 272 3.18 -8.30 -0.90
C ALA A 272 2.33 -9.56 -0.65
N LEU A 273 2.24 -10.47 -1.63
CA LEU A 273 1.24 -11.53 -1.65
C LEU A 273 1.90 -12.85 -2.06
N ILE A 274 2.13 -13.74 -1.10
CA ILE A 274 2.62 -15.09 -1.36
C ILE A 274 1.46 -15.92 -1.90
N GLY A 275 1.68 -16.60 -3.03
CA GLY A 275 0.69 -17.44 -3.69
C GLY A 275 0.51 -18.81 -3.05
N GLY A 276 -0.34 -19.60 -3.70
CA GLY A 276 -0.65 -20.98 -3.35
C GLY A 276 0.18 -22.03 -4.08
N ASP A 277 1.28 -21.63 -4.74
CA ASP A 277 2.13 -22.50 -5.53
C ASP A 277 2.90 -23.51 -4.67
N TRP A 278 2.97 -24.76 -5.14
CA TRP A 278 3.78 -25.80 -4.49
C TRP A 278 4.53 -26.68 -5.47
N TYR A 279 5.57 -27.29 -4.97
CA TYR A 279 6.23 -28.43 -5.58
C TYR A 279 6.57 -29.47 -4.51
N ASP A 280 6.63 -30.75 -4.89
CA ASP A 280 7.10 -31.80 -4.02
C ASP A 280 7.65 -33.01 -4.78
N ALA A 281 8.54 -33.75 -4.15
CA ALA A 281 8.95 -35.06 -4.60
C ALA A 281 9.24 -35.95 -3.40
N LEU A 282 8.75 -37.17 -3.43
CA LEU A 282 8.98 -38.17 -2.40
C LEU A 282 9.29 -39.55 -2.99
N GLU A 283 10.07 -40.32 -2.23
CA GLU A 283 10.19 -41.74 -2.42
C GLU A 283 9.02 -42.44 -1.72
N LEU A 284 8.34 -43.32 -2.45
CA LEU A 284 7.23 -44.10 -1.94
C LEU A 284 7.68 -45.43 -1.35
N PRO A 285 6.89 -46.04 -0.43
CA PRO A 285 7.26 -47.29 0.23
C PRO A 285 7.49 -48.49 -0.73
N ASP A 286 6.94 -48.41 -1.92
CA ASP A 286 7.07 -49.42 -2.97
C ASP A 286 8.31 -49.20 -3.89
N GLY A 287 9.17 -48.24 -3.56
CA GLY A 287 10.37 -47.88 -4.33
C GLY A 287 10.11 -47.03 -5.57
N ARG A 288 8.87 -46.58 -5.79
CA ARG A 288 8.52 -45.59 -6.80
C ARG A 288 8.77 -44.19 -6.27
N SER A 289 8.75 -43.20 -7.17
CA SER A 289 8.87 -41.80 -6.80
C SER A 289 7.66 -41.01 -7.22
N MET A 290 7.16 -40.12 -6.38
CA MET A 290 6.12 -39.15 -6.72
C MET A 290 6.75 -37.79 -6.95
N LEU A 291 6.29 -37.07 -7.99
CA LEU A 291 6.59 -35.68 -8.29
C LEU A 291 5.28 -34.94 -8.45
N THR A 292 5.19 -33.74 -7.89
CA THR A 292 4.00 -32.90 -8.04
C THR A 292 4.36 -31.41 -8.08
N VAL A 293 3.59 -30.67 -8.86
CA VAL A 293 3.57 -29.22 -8.89
C VAL A 293 2.11 -28.78 -8.97
N GLY A 294 1.75 -27.69 -8.34
CA GLY A 294 0.42 -27.16 -8.42
C GLY A 294 0.34 -25.72 -7.90
N ASP A 295 -0.84 -25.14 -8.05
CA ASP A 295 -1.19 -23.80 -7.64
C ASP A 295 -2.62 -23.76 -7.09
N LEU A 296 -2.83 -22.95 -6.06
CA LEU A 296 -4.13 -22.62 -5.49
C LEU A 296 -4.41 -21.14 -5.70
N THR A 297 -5.59 -20.83 -6.23
CA THR A 297 -6.02 -19.44 -6.40
C THR A 297 -6.08 -18.69 -5.07
N GLY A 298 -5.61 -17.46 -5.10
CA GLY A 298 -5.56 -16.57 -3.94
C GLY A 298 -4.13 -16.33 -3.45
N HIS A 299 -4.01 -15.61 -2.34
CA HIS A 299 -2.71 -15.21 -1.81
C HIS A 299 -2.75 -15.07 -0.28
N GLY A 300 -1.57 -14.97 0.31
CA GLY A 300 -1.40 -14.78 1.74
C GLY A 300 -1.66 -16.04 2.56
N VAL A 301 -1.91 -15.86 3.86
CA VAL A 301 -2.08 -16.97 4.82
C VAL A 301 -3.16 -17.96 4.41
N THR A 302 -4.24 -17.49 3.80
CA THR A 302 -5.36 -18.35 3.34
C THR A 302 -4.91 -19.30 2.25
N ALA A 303 -4.26 -18.82 1.18
CA ALA A 303 -3.77 -19.66 0.09
C ALA A 303 -2.68 -20.61 0.57
N THR A 304 -1.73 -20.13 1.38
CA THR A 304 -0.64 -20.94 1.93
C THR A 304 -1.17 -22.05 2.87
N SER A 305 -2.21 -21.76 3.65
CA SER A 305 -2.87 -22.79 4.50
C SER A 305 -3.57 -23.84 3.66
N GLY A 306 -4.26 -23.42 2.59
CA GLY A 306 -4.88 -24.33 1.62
C GLY A 306 -3.83 -25.20 0.93
N MET A 307 -2.73 -24.62 0.46
CA MET A 307 -1.58 -25.32 -0.10
C MET A 307 -1.03 -26.38 0.88
N ALA A 308 -0.84 -26.02 2.15
CA ALA A 308 -0.37 -26.94 3.18
C ALA A 308 -1.31 -28.14 3.37
N MET A 309 -2.60 -27.89 3.39
CA MET A 309 -3.65 -28.92 3.46
C MET A 309 -3.59 -29.85 2.25
N MET A 310 -3.54 -29.28 1.04
CA MET A 310 -3.49 -30.05 -0.22
C MET A 310 -2.23 -30.90 -0.29
N LEU A 311 -1.07 -30.33 0.03
CA LEU A 311 0.21 -31.03 -0.02
C LEU A 311 0.29 -32.14 1.03
N GLY A 312 -0.23 -31.91 2.23
CA GLY A 312 -0.34 -32.94 3.28
C GLY A 312 -1.22 -34.11 2.88
N ALA A 313 -2.42 -33.82 2.30
CA ALA A 313 -3.33 -34.85 1.80
C ALA A 313 -2.71 -35.64 0.65
N LEU A 314 -2.08 -34.95 -0.30
CA LEU A 314 -1.40 -35.54 -1.45
C LEU A 314 -0.31 -36.52 -1.00
N ARG A 315 0.56 -36.11 -0.07
CA ARG A 315 1.62 -36.96 0.51
C ARG A 315 1.02 -38.20 1.16
N GLY A 316 -0.01 -38.04 2.01
CA GLY A 316 -0.66 -39.14 2.70
C GLY A 316 -1.29 -40.16 1.73
N MET A 317 -1.98 -39.70 0.70
CA MET A 317 -2.61 -40.54 -0.32
C MET A 317 -1.57 -41.25 -1.19
N ALA A 318 -0.51 -40.56 -1.59
CA ALA A 318 0.57 -41.17 -2.36
C ALA A 318 1.30 -42.26 -1.57
N MET A 319 1.60 -42.02 -0.29
CA MET A 319 2.19 -43.03 0.61
C MET A 319 1.28 -44.23 0.84
N ALA A 320 -0.03 -44.05 0.78
CA ALA A 320 -1.04 -45.15 0.79
C ALA A 320 -1.13 -45.90 -0.55
N GLY A 321 -0.39 -45.50 -1.58
CA GLY A 321 -0.32 -46.17 -2.87
C GLY A 321 -1.42 -45.77 -3.85
N ILE A 322 -2.14 -44.69 -3.60
CA ILE A 322 -3.18 -44.20 -4.51
C ILE A 322 -2.54 -43.69 -5.80
N GLU A 323 -3.08 -44.11 -6.94
CA GLU A 323 -2.61 -43.74 -8.28
C GLU A 323 -2.96 -42.24 -8.59
N PRO A 324 -2.20 -41.57 -9.51
CA PRO A 324 -2.37 -40.13 -9.79
C PRO A 324 -3.79 -39.69 -10.16
N GLY A 325 -4.51 -40.43 -11.00
CA GLY A 325 -5.87 -40.08 -11.41
C GLY A 325 -6.86 -40.05 -10.24
N PRO A 326 -7.08 -41.19 -9.52
CA PRO A 326 -7.87 -41.22 -8.29
C PRO A 326 -7.44 -40.20 -7.24
N LEU A 327 -6.14 -39.96 -7.09
CA LEU A 327 -5.62 -38.99 -6.15
C LEU A 327 -6.12 -37.57 -6.45
N MET A 328 -6.13 -37.14 -7.72
CA MET A 328 -6.73 -35.85 -8.12
C MET A 328 -8.22 -35.78 -7.77
N GLY A 329 -8.96 -36.88 -7.93
CA GLY A 329 -10.37 -36.93 -7.53
C GLY A 329 -10.60 -36.69 -6.04
N TRP A 330 -9.74 -37.26 -5.19
CA TRP A 330 -9.78 -37.01 -3.74
C TRP A 330 -9.39 -35.59 -3.36
N LEU A 331 -8.40 -35.02 -4.04
CA LEU A 331 -8.01 -33.60 -3.84
C LEU A 331 -9.16 -32.65 -4.24
N ASN A 332 -9.86 -32.95 -5.34
CA ASN A 332 -11.04 -32.16 -5.73
C ASN A 332 -12.12 -32.21 -4.63
N GLN A 333 -12.45 -33.41 -4.12
CA GLN A 333 -13.42 -33.54 -3.05
C GLN A 333 -13.00 -32.83 -1.76
N LEU A 334 -11.71 -32.81 -1.45
CA LEU A 334 -11.17 -32.10 -0.29
C LEU A 334 -11.39 -30.58 -0.42
N LEU A 335 -11.16 -30.00 -1.60
CA LEU A 335 -11.43 -28.58 -1.85
C LEU A 335 -12.92 -28.24 -1.81
N GLU A 336 -13.78 -29.10 -2.37
CA GLU A 336 -15.23 -28.93 -2.33
C GLU A 336 -15.80 -28.89 -0.89
N THR A 337 -15.20 -29.66 0.01
CA THR A 337 -15.61 -29.71 1.43
C THR A 337 -14.89 -28.68 2.31
N SER A 338 -13.97 -27.91 1.75
CA SER A 338 -13.23 -26.87 2.46
C SER A 338 -14.14 -25.71 2.88
N VAL A 339 -13.87 -25.13 4.05
CA VAL A 339 -14.58 -23.95 4.55
C VAL A 339 -14.34 -22.72 3.67
N GLN A 340 -13.22 -22.67 2.98
CA GLN A 340 -12.86 -21.59 2.07
C GLN A 340 -12.81 -22.12 0.64
N PRO A 341 -13.78 -21.74 -0.22
CA PRO A 341 -13.78 -22.12 -1.61
C PRO A 341 -12.52 -21.62 -2.32
N ALA A 342 -11.79 -22.54 -2.94
CA ALA A 342 -10.63 -22.22 -3.77
C ALA A 342 -10.65 -23.07 -5.02
N LEU A 343 -10.08 -22.56 -6.10
CA LEU A 343 -9.77 -23.35 -7.29
C LEU A 343 -8.30 -23.72 -7.24
N GLY A 344 -7.96 -24.89 -7.74
CA GLY A 344 -6.56 -25.32 -7.82
C GLY A 344 -6.24 -25.95 -9.15
N SER A 345 -4.99 -25.78 -9.57
CA SER A 345 -4.41 -26.55 -10.65
C SER A 345 -3.30 -27.44 -10.12
N ALA A 346 -3.19 -28.67 -10.59
CA ALA A 346 -2.15 -29.58 -10.13
C ALA A 346 -1.77 -30.63 -11.17
N VAL A 347 -0.51 -31.04 -11.15
CA VAL A 347 -0.02 -32.22 -11.84
C VAL A 347 0.63 -33.16 -10.83
N CYS A 348 0.32 -34.44 -10.91
CA CYS A 348 0.93 -35.48 -10.10
C CYS A 348 1.48 -36.57 -11.01
N CYS A 349 2.74 -36.90 -10.84
CA CYS A 349 3.47 -37.90 -11.58
C CYS A 349 3.98 -38.98 -10.62
N ARG A 350 3.89 -40.25 -11.00
CA ARG A 350 4.43 -41.39 -10.29
C ARG A 350 5.38 -42.14 -11.21
N TYR A 351 6.65 -42.19 -10.86
CA TYR A 351 7.67 -42.86 -11.65
C TYR A 351 8.01 -44.21 -11.07
N ASP A 352 7.97 -45.26 -11.91
CA ASP A 352 8.38 -46.63 -11.61
C ASP A 352 9.79 -46.88 -12.22
N PRO A 353 10.84 -46.88 -11.41
CA PRO A 353 12.20 -47.06 -11.94
C PRO A 353 12.47 -48.47 -12.52
N ALA A 354 11.76 -49.50 -12.06
CA ALA A 354 11.94 -50.88 -12.58
C ALA A 354 11.32 -51.03 -13.97
N ARG A 355 10.21 -50.34 -14.24
CA ARG A 355 9.54 -50.33 -15.56
C ARG A 355 9.97 -49.19 -16.45
N GLN A 356 10.61 -48.17 -15.89
CA GLN A 356 10.91 -46.91 -16.53
C GLN A 356 9.64 -46.23 -17.08
N VAL A 357 8.58 -46.27 -16.34
CA VAL A 357 7.26 -45.70 -16.72
C VAL A 357 6.88 -44.59 -15.76
N LEU A 358 6.49 -43.47 -16.31
CA LEU A 358 5.86 -42.35 -15.64
C LEU A 358 4.35 -42.48 -15.84
N SER A 359 3.60 -42.70 -14.76
CA SER A 359 2.12 -42.56 -14.74
C SER A 359 1.77 -41.19 -14.20
N TRP A 360 0.89 -40.44 -14.86
CA TRP A 360 0.58 -39.08 -14.44
C TRP A 360 -0.84 -38.65 -14.71
N ALA A 361 -1.33 -37.71 -13.92
CA ALA A 361 -2.63 -37.07 -14.05
C ALA A 361 -2.49 -35.57 -13.81
N GLN A 362 -3.42 -34.80 -14.33
CA GLN A 362 -3.47 -33.35 -14.16
C GLN A 362 -4.88 -32.86 -13.86
N ALA A 363 -4.98 -31.70 -13.23
CA ALA A 363 -6.21 -30.99 -12.92
C ALA A 363 -6.10 -29.54 -13.41
N GLY A 364 -6.34 -29.30 -14.73
CA GLY A 364 -6.24 -27.97 -15.34
C GLY A 364 -4.84 -27.34 -15.29
N HIS A 365 -3.80 -28.14 -15.12
CA HIS A 365 -2.41 -27.69 -14.94
C HIS A 365 -1.61 -27.82 -16.25
N PRO A 366 -0.57 -27.00 -16.49
CA PRO A 366 0.35 -27.18 -17.61
C PRO A 366 0.89 -28.62 -17.66
N ALA A 367 0.90 -29.19 -18.87
CA ALA A 367 1.38 -30.57 -19.05
C ALA A 367 2.89 -30.66 -18.81
N PRO A 368 3.39 -31.78 -18.28
CA PRO A 368 4.81 -32.00 -18.14
C PRO A 368 5.56 -31.89 -19.48
N LEU A 369 6.75 -31.31 -19.46
CA LEU A 369 7.63 -31.20 -20.61
C LEU A 369 8.70 -32.29 -20.55
N LEU A 370 8.83 -33.08 -21.62
CA LEU A 370 9.85 -34.13 -21.74
C LEU A 370 10.93 -33.67 -22.73
N PHE A 371 12.16 -33.67 -22.25
CA PHE A 371 13.35 -33.39 -23.09
C PHE A 371 14.15 -34.68 -23.26
N ARG A 372 14.40 -35.05 -24.52
CA ARG A 372 15.12 -36.25 -24.91
C ARG A 372 16.07 -35.95 -26.08
N ARG A 373 17.35 -36.24 -25.90
CA ARG A 373 18.38 -36.11 -26.98
C ARG A 373 18.41 -34.70 -27.60
N GLY A 374 18.26 -33.65 -26.80
CA GLY A 374 18.34 -32.25 -27.24
C GLY A 374 17.08 -31.70 -27.90
N SER A 375 15.98 -32.43 -27.87
CA SER A 375 14.65 -31.96 -28.28
C SER A 375 13.68 -32.02 -27.12
N GLY A 376 12.73 -31.07 -27.06
CA GLY A 376 11.69 -31.01 -26.03
C GLY A 376 10.29 -31.13 -26.62
N ARG A 377 9.37 -31.71 -25.87
CA ARG A 377 7.94 -31.75 -26.19
C ARG A 377 7.06 -31.71 -24.96
N SER A 378 5.87 -31.17 -25.08
CA SER A 378 4.85 -31.32 -24.08
C SER A 378 4.26 -32.75 -24.14
N LEU A 379 3.98 -33.34 -22.98
CA LEU A 379 3.22 -34.60 -22.95
C LEU A 379 1.74 -34.33 -23.27
N LEU A 380 1.07 -35.32 -23.89
CA LEU A 380 -0.35 -35.19 -24.19
C LEU A 380 -1.16 -35.29 -22.89
N PRO A 381 -1.88 -34.22 -22.48
CA PRO A 381 -2.55 -34.21 -21.18
C PRO A 381 -3.75 -35.14 -21.17
N PRO A 382 -3.91 -36.01 -20.12
CA PRO A 382 -5.13 -36.69 -19.87
C PRO A 382 -6.27 -35.73 -19.46
N GLU A 383 -7.51 -36.15 -19.58
CA GLU A 383 -8.67 -35.34 -19.17
C GLU A 383 -8.60 -34.99 -17.67
N GLY A 384 -8.86 -33.71 -17.34
CA GLY A 384 -8.88 -33.20 -15.98
C GLY A 384 -9.28 -31.74 -15.94
N VAL A 385 -10.27 -31.41 -15.13
CA VAL A 385 -10.74 -30.04 -14.86
C VAL A 385 -10.00 -29.49 -13.64
N LEU A 386 -10.03 -28.16 -13.44
CA LEU A 386 -9.49 -27.54 -12.22
C LEU A 386 -10.10 -28.18 -10.97
N LEU A 387 -9.29 -28.35 -9.94
CA LEU A 387 -9.73 -28.81 -8.62
C LEU A 387 -10.69 -27.77 -8.01
N GLY A 388 -11.78 -28.23 -7.43
CA GLY A 388 -12.82 -27.38 -6.84
C GLY A 388 -13.80 -26.77 -7.85
N ALA A 389 -13.58 -26.94 -9.17
CA ALA A 389 -14.46 -26.36 -10.20
C ALA A 389 -15.76 -27.13 -10.41
N THR A 390 -15.74 -28.44 -10.25
CA THR A 390 -16.88 -29.30 -10.56
C THR A 390 -16.99 -30.43 -9.55
N SER A 391 -18.15 -30.59 -8.94
CA SER A 391 -18.43 -31.67 -7.98
C SER A 391 -18.41 -33.04 -8.67
N GLY A 392 -17.76 -33.98 -8.01
CA GLY A 392 -17.64 -35.34 -8.52
C GLY A 392 -16.80 -35.48 -9.79
N ALA A 393 -15.91 -34.55 -10.08
CA ALA A 393 -15.01 -34.61 -11.22
C ALA A 393 -14.17 -35.89 -11.23
N THR A 394 -13.96 -36.45 -12.41
CA THR A 394 -13.06 -37.57 -12.64
C THR A 394 -11.83 -37.11 -13.42
N TYR A 395 -10.70 -37.75 -13.13
CA TYR A 395 -9.41 -37.37 -13.71
C TYR A 395 -8.81 -38.57 -14.44
N GLY A 396 -8.47 -38.35 -15.70
CA GLY A 396 -7.76 -39.33 -16.51
C GLY A 396 -6.32 -39.51 -16.04
N GLN A 397 -5.74 -40.64 -16.45
CA GLN A 397 -4.32 -40.96 -16.21
C GLN A 397 -3.69 -41.36 -17.52
N ALA A 398 -2.44 -40.88 -17.76
CA ALA A 398 -1.66 -41.26 -18.91
C ALA A 398 -0.32 -41.89 -18.46
N GLU A 399 0.28 -42.67 -19.34
CA GLU A 399 1.61 -43.25 -19.13
C GLU A 399 2.61 -42.78 -20.20
N GLU A 400 3.84 -42.53 -19.78
CA GLU A 400 4.95 -42.19 -20.67
C GLU A 400 6.17 -43.07 -20.29
N ARG A 401 6.82 -43.64 -21.30
CA ARG A 401 8.04 -44.40 -21.09
C ARG A 401 9.25 -43.48 -21.12
N LEU A 402 10.02 -43.46 -20.03
CA LEU A 402 11.22 -42.68 -19.90
C LEU A 402 12.47 -43.49 -20.24
N GLU A 403 13.50 -42.83 -20.76
CA GLU A 403 14.81 -43.38 -21.05
C GLU A 403 15.88 -42.74 -20.14
N VAL A 404 16.99 -43.46 -19.92
CA VAL A 404 18.13 -42.84 -19.21
C VAL A 404 18.60 -41.58 -19.95
N GLY A 405 18.77 -40.49 -19.22
CA GLY A 405 19.12 -39.16 -19.75
C GLY A 405 17.95 -38.28 -20.08
N ASP A 406 16.70 -38.79 -20.03
CA ASP A 406 15.51 -37.97 -20.16
C ASP A 406 15.43 -36.94 -19.04
N LEU A 407 14.88 -35.76 -19.37
CA LEU A 407 14.61 -34.69 -18.45
C LEU A 407 13.10 -34.37 -18.47
N LEU A 408 12.46 -34.45 -17.32
CA LEU A 408 11.09 -34.05 -17.11
C LEU A 408 11.06 -32.70 -16.41
N VAL A 409 10.28 -31.75 -16.92
CA VAL A 409 10.08 -30.44 -16.31
C VAL A 409 8.59 -30.24 -16.02
N LEU A 410 8.29 -29.97 -14.77
CA LEU A 410 6.97 -29.56 -14.27
C LEU A 410 7.06 -28.09 -13.87
N HIS A 411 6.05 -27.29 -14.18
CA HIS A 411 6.04 -25.87 -13.85
C HIS A 411 4.63 -25.34 -13.66
N THR A 412 4.47 -24.32 -12.85
CA THR A 412 3.22 -23.55 -12.76
C THR A 412 3.13 -22.51 -13.88
N ASP A 413 1.96 -21.97 -14.12
CA ASP A 413 1.70 -20.99 -15.20
C ASP A 413 2.33 -19.60 -14.90
N GLY A 414 2.70 -19.33 -13.64
CA GLY A 414 3.42 -18.10 -13.27
C GLY A 414 4.78 -17.90 -13.93
N LEU A 415 5.37 -18.93 -14.58
CA LEU A 415 6.53 -18.77 -15.46
C LEU A 415 6.20 -18.04 -16.76
N THR A 416 4.93 -17.87 -17.10
CA THR A 416 4.48 -17.26 -18.35
C THR A 416 3.88 -15.89 -18.04
N PRO A 417 4.52 -14.76 -18.42
CA PRO A 417 3.89 -13.46 -18.26
C PRO A 417 2.58 -13.40 -19.06
N ARG A 418 1.47 -13.09 -18.39
CA ARG A 418 0.18 -12.78 -19.01
C ARG A 418 0.23 -11.40 -19.69
N SER A 419 1.13 -11.19 -20.66
CA SER A 419 1.16 -9.95 -21.40
C SER A 419 0.00 -9.89 -22.40
N ILE A 420 -0.81 -8.85 -22.27
CA ILE A 420 -1.97 -8.53 -23.14
C ILE A 420 -1.53 -8.11 -24.56
N GLU A 421 -0.27 -7.89 -24.82
CA GLU A 421 0.25 -7.50 -26.13
C GLU A 421 0.89 -8.67 -26.90
N PHE A 422 0.16 -9.12 -27.90
CA PHE A 422 0.52 -9.75 -29.18
C PHE A 422 1.95 -10.30 -29.39
N SER A 423 2.52 -11.02 -28.46
CA SER A 423 3.66 -11.89 -28.77
C SER A 423 3.52 -13.17 -27.96
N ARG A 424 2.62 -14.04 -28.42
CA ARG A 424 2.42 -15.40 -27.91
C ARG A 424 3.56 -16.30 -28.37
N ALA A 425 4.74 -16.14 -27.86
CA ALA A 425 5.52 -17.32 -27.56
C ALA A 425 5.02 -17.76 -26.16
N ASP A 426 4.17 -18.76 -26.12
CA ASP A 426 3.69 -19.41 -24.89
C ASP A 426 4.93 -19.69 -24.04
N GLY A 427 4.87 -19.45 -22.72
CA GLY A 427 6.01 -19.73 -21.84
C GLY A 427 6.47 -21.18 -21.93
N THR A 428 5.56 -22.10 -22.29
CA THR A 428 5.86 -23.46 -22.70
C THR A 428 6.82 -23.50 -23.90
N GLU A 429 6.63 -22.66 -24.94
CA GLU A 429 7.53 -22.63 -26.09
C GLU A 429 8.92 -22.08 -25.70
N ARG A 430 8.97 -21.09 -24.80
CA ARG A 430 10.25 -20.58 -24.25
C ARG A 430 10.99 -21.66 -23.47
N LEU A 431 10.29 -22.43 -22.63
CA LEU A 431 10.88 -23.57 -21.92
C LEU A 431 11.38 -24.63 -22.90
N LEU A 432 10.60 -24.98 -23.93
CA LEU A 432 11.01 -25.96 -24.95
C LEU A 432 12.24 -25.49 -25.75
N ALA A 433 12.39 -24.20 -25.96
CA ALA A 433 13.57 -23.61 -26.61
C ALA A 433 14.87 -23.80 -25.82
N LEU A 434 14.79 -24.11 -24.52
CA LEU A 434 15.96 -24.43 -23.67
C LEU A 434 16.54 -25.84 -23.93
N ALA A 435 15.92 -26.67 -24.76
CA ALA A 435 16.37 -28.04 -25.04
C ALA A 435 17.88 -28.19 -25.33
N PRO A 436 18.54 -27.33 -26.13
CA PRO A 436 19.97 -27.41 -26.35
C PRO A 436 20.80 -27.15 -25.09
N ARG A 437 20.38 -26.21 -24.25
CA ARG A 437 21.03 -25.87 -22.98
C ARG A 437 20.89 -27.00 -21.97
N PHE A 438 19.71 -27.60 -21.89
CA PHE A 438 19.43 -28.76 -21.03
C PHE A 438 20.23 -30.00 -21.44
N ALA A 439 20.45 -30.20 -22.74
CA ALA A 439 21.28 -31.30 -23.24
C ALA A 439 22.76 -31.21 -22.78
N ALA A 440 23.24 -29.98 -22.55
CA ALA A 440 24.60 -29.72 -22.05
C ALA A 440 24.71 -29.79 -20.51
N ALA A 441 23.58 -29.75 -19.80
CA ALA A 441 23.53 -29.78 -18.33
C ALA A 441 23.88 -31.17 -17.79
N ARG A 442 24.55 -31.21 -16.63
CA ARG A 442 25.02 -32.47 -16.00
C ARG A 442 24.07 -32.96 -14.89
N SER A 443 23.29 -32.10 -14.34
CA SER A 443 22.38 -32.37 -13.21
C SER A 443 21.04 -31.68 -13.39
N ALA A 444 20.02 -32.11 -12.63
CA ALA A 444 18.75 -31.40 -12.54
C ALA A 444 18.93 -29.97 -12.01
N GLN A 445 19.86 -29.76 -11.07
CA GLN A 445 20.18 -28.44 -10.51
C GLN A 445 20.75 -27.49 -11.58
N ASP A 446 21.57 -27.99 -12.53
CA ASP A 446 22.06 -27.17 -13.64
C ASP A 446 20.90 -26.73 -14.53
N CYS A 447 19.92 -27.61 -14.77
CA CYS A 447 18.72 -27.28 -15.56
C CYS A 447 17.86 -26.24 -14.84
N VAL A 448 17.65 -26.36 -13.54
CA VAL A 448 16.93 -25.35 -12.72
C VAL A 448 17.64 -24.00 -12.82
N ARG A 449 18.98 -23.96 -12.76
CA ARG A 449 19.74 -22.71 -12.93
C ARG A 449 19.52 -22.08 -14.29
N ILE A 450 19.47 -22.88 -15.36
CA ILE A 450 19.15 -22.41 -16.72
C ILE A 450 17.76 -21.78 -16.78
N VAL A 451 16.75 -22.36 -16.11
CA VAL A 451 15.41 -21.78 -16.02
C VAL A 451 15.43 -20.46 -15.25
N ILE A 452 16.15 -20.38 -14.13
CA ILE A 452 16.28 -19.15 -13.35
C ILE A 452 16.96 -18.04 -14.16
N GLU A 453 18.00 -18.35 -14.93
CA GLU A 453 18.69 -17.40 -15.82
C GLU A 453 17.75 -16.84 -16.90
N GLU A 454 16.86 -17.68 -17.44
CA GLU A 454 15.95 -17.29 -18.53
C GLU A 454 14.72 -16.53 -18.03
N PHE A 455 14.19 -16.90 -16.85
CA PHE A 455 12.92 -16.40 -16.34
C PHE A 455 13.09 -15.55 -15.06
N GLY A 456 14.24 -15.55 -14.39
CA GLY A 456 14.43 -14.96 -13.08
C GLY A 456 14.32 -13.43 -13.04
N GLU A 457 14.73 -12.74 -14.11
CA GLU A 457 14.70 -11.27 -14.24
C GLU A 457 13.36 -10.72 -14.76
N SER A 458 12.42 -11.59 -15.14
CA SER A 458 11.11 -11.15 -15.65
C SER A 458 10.26 -10.62 -14.47
N GLU A 459 9.65 -9.45 -14.65
CA GLU A 459 8.60 -8.97 -13.74
C GLU A 459 7.41 -9.94 -13.84
N ARG A 460 7.18 -10.71 -12.77
CA ARG A 460 6.07 -11.65 -12.68
C ARG A 460 4.95 -11.07 -11.84
N GLU A 461 3.73 -11.22 -12.34
CA GLU A 461 2.52 -10.85 -11.58
C GLU A 461 2.15 -11.92 -10.55
N ASP A 462 2.57 -13.18 -10.77
CA ASP A 462 2.28 -14.33 -9.93
C ASP A 462 3.54 -15.09 -9.54
N ASP A 463 3.46 -15.88 -8.48
CA ASP A 463 4.51 -16.79 -8.07
C ASP A 463 4.69 -17.90 -9.11
N ALA A 464 5.86 -18.52 -9.13
CA ALA A 464 6.12 -19.63 -10.03
C ALA A 464 6.94 -20.73 -9.38
N CYS A 465 6.58 -21.96 -9.67
CA CYS A 465 7.34 -23.12 -9.29
C CYS A 465 7.88 -23.85 -10.52
N VAL A 466 9.11 -24.36 -10.41
CA VAL A 466 9.66 -25.30 -11.37
C VAL A 466 10.25 -26.50 -10.62
N LEU A 467 9.94 -27.70 -11.13
CA LEU A 467 10.52 -28.95 -10.67
C LEU A 467 11.11 -29.68 -11.87
N VAL A 468 12.34 -30.06 -11.78
CA VAL A 468 13.10 -30.77 -12.82
C VAL A 468 13.51 -32.13 -12.33
N ALA A 469 13.24 -33.19 -13.09
CA ALA A 469 13.65 -34.54 -12.77
C ALA A 469 14.41 -35.14 -13.95
N ARG A 470 15.63 -35.60 -13.71
CA ARG A 470 16.48 -36.25 -14.70
C ARG A 470 16.58 -37.76 -14.41
N VAL A 471 16.35 -38.58 -15.43
CA VAL A 471 16.46 -40.03 -15.32
C VAL A 471 17.96 -40.40 -15.37
N GLY A 472 18.47 -40.96 -14.27
CA GLY A 472 19.82 -41.48 -14.13
C GLY A 472 19.95 -42.92 -14.61
N GLY A 473 21.17 -43.31 -14.92
CA GLY A 473 21.52 -44.67 -15.28
C GLY A 473 22.03 -45.47 -14.10
#